data_6e126104cb9961750696b8b762f4bd56
#
_entry.id   6e126104cb9961750696b8b762f4bd56
#
_cell.length_a   1.000
_cell.length_b   1.000
_cell.length_c   1.000
_cell.angle_alpha   90.00
_cell.angle_beta   90.00
_cell.angle_gamma   90.00
#
_symmetry.space_group_name_H-M   'P 1'
#
loop_
_entity.id
_entity.type
_entity.pdbx_description
1 polymer ?
#
loop_
_entity_poly.entity_id
_entity_poly.type
_entity_poly.pdbx_seq_one_letter_code
_entity_poly.pdbx_strand_id
1 'polypeptide(L)'
;MKKVFLTLLLVTFAAFSCKLNAQSVEVPEGTDTAFIEAVDKFMEVSGSKTTLKAQFPLIMNNFRIMLEGISDDVFAKIEAKFQVVFLKRAVELYAPFYERYYTLEDIKGLIAFYETELGRKVARTTPSLSTDLYKAGEQLGIMVLKSIVEDLRTEGYDIKDL
;
A
#
# COMPACT_ATOMS: atom_id res chain seq x y z
N MET A 1 50.02 1.49 41.73
CA MET A 1 49.29 0.43 41.00
C MET A 1 47.83 0.83 40.85
N LYS A 2 47.53 1.86 40.01
CA LYS A 2 46.17 2.36 39.74
C LYS A 2 46.12 3.06 38.37
N LYS A 3 46.60 2.44 37.30
CA LYS A 3 46.56 3.04 35.92
C LYS A 3 46.38 2.02 34.80
N VAL A 4 45.76 0.84 35.00
CA VAL A 4 45.61 -0.18 33.95
C VAL A 4 44.14 -0.61 33.73
N PHE A 5 43.16 0.07 34.32
CA PHE A 5 41.73 -0.37 34.23
C PHE A 5 40.80 0.57 33.42
N LEU A 6 41.36 1.46 32.59
CA LEU A 6 40.54 2.43 31.84
C LEU A 6 40.68 2.33 30.32
N THR A 7 41.16 1.22 29.78
CA THR A 7 41.35 1.05 28.32
C THR A 7 40.59 -0.13 27.71
N LEU A 8 39.60 -0.70 28.40
CA LEU A 8 38.85 -1.85 27.86
C LEU A 8 37.33 -1.63 27.79
N LEU A 9 36.85 -0.37 27.73
CA LEU A 9 35.41 -0.07 27.62
C LEU A 9 35.07 0.83 26.42
N LEU A 10 35.90 0.82 25.36
CA LEU A 10 35.72 1.68 24.18
C LEU A 10 35.66 0.93 22.86
N VAL A 11 35.43 -0.38 22.85
CA VAL A 11 35.44 -1.19 21.60
C VAL A 11 34.14 -1.95 21.32
N THR A 12 33.02 -1.71 22.03
CA THR A 12 31.78 -2.43 21.75
C THR A 12 30.60 -1.54 21.32
N PHE A 13 30.87 -0.31 20.84
CA PHE A 13 29.77 0.57 20.32
C PHE A 13 29.83 0.78 18.80
N ALA A 14 30.52 -0.08 18.08
CA ALA A 14 30.62 0.01 16.61
C ALA A 14 30.18 -1.32 15.99
N ALA A 15 28.90 -1.59 15.88
CA ALA A 15 28.31 -2.50 14.89
C ALA A 15 26.82 -2.83 15.15
N PHE A 16 26.01 -1.87 15.62
CA PHE A 16 24.57 -2.01 15.43
C PHE A 16 24.12 -0.99 14.38
N SER A 17 24.77 -1.05 13.21
CA SER A 17 24.17 -0.52 12.00
C SER A 17 22.95 -1.38 11.71
N CYS A 18 21.79 -0.96 12.21
CA CYS A 18 20.51 -1.45 11.75
C CYS A 18 20.48 -1.18 10.24
N LYS A 19 20.91 -2.18 9.45
CA LYS A 19 20.56 -2.20 8.03
C LYS A 19 19.06 -2.26 7.99
N LEU A 20 18.41 -1.10 7.82
CA LEU A 20 17.09 -1.07 7.21
C LEU A 20 17.28 -1.78 5.86
N ASN A 21 16.98 -3.07 5.85
CA ASN A 21 16.72 -3.78 4.62
C ASN A 21 15.41 -3.15 4.09
N ALA A 22 15.54 -2.02 3.38
CA ALA A 22 14.57 -1.68 2.37
C ALA A 22 14.61 -2.92 1.44
N GLN A 23 13.64 -3.81 1.58
CA GLN A 23 13.44 -4.86 0.60
C GLN A 23 13.25 -4.12 -0.73
N SER A 24 14.33 -4.05 -1.50
CA SER A 24 14.25 -3.60 -2.87
C SER A 24 13.28 -4.56 -3.53
N VAL A 25 12.13 -4.04 -3.93
CA VAL A 25 11.20 -4.81 -4.76
C VAL A 25 12.00 -5.11 -6.02
N GLU A 26 12.41 -6.38 -6.20
CA GLU A 26 13.05 -6.82 -7.42
C GLU A 26 12.03 -6.65 -8.55
N VAL A 27 12.27 -5.65 -9.39
CA VAL A 27 11.51 -5.44 -10.61
C VAL A 27 12.08 -6.42 -11.63
N PRO A 28 11.30 -7.37 -12.15
CA PRO A 28 11.75 -8.24 -13.23
C PRO A 28 12.18 -7.40 -14.42
N GLU A 29 13.41 -7.61 -14.90
CA GLU A 29 13.90 -6.93 -16.11
C GLU A 29 13.18 -7.48 -17.34
N GLY A 30 12.78 -6.63 -18.26
CA GLY A 30 12.45 -7.01 -19.63
C GLY A 30 10.97 -7.06 -20.00
N THR A 31 10.06 -6.48 -19.23
CA THR A 31 8.64 -6.39 -19.68
C THR A 31 8.53 -5.57 -20.96
N ASP A 32 7.82 -6.12 -21.96
CA ASP A 32 7.59 -5.47 -23.25
C ASP A 32 6.87 -4.12 -23.07
N THR A 33 7.31 -3.12 -23.82
CA THR A 33 6.71 -1.78 -23.82
C THR A 33 5.21 -1.83 -24.15
N ALA A 34 4.78 -2.70 -25.08
CA ALA A 34 3.37 -2.86 -25.42
C ALA A 34 2.55 -3.41 -24.23
N PHE A 35 3.15 -4.27 -23.41
CA PHE A 35 2.49 -4.76 -22.20
C PHE A 35 2.38 -3.65 -21.12
N ILE A 36 3.45 -2.86 -20.93
CA ILE A 36 3.45 -1.70 -20.01
C ILE A 36 2.36 -0.71 -20.41
N GLU A 37 2.24 -0.36 -21.69
CA GLU A 37 1.20 0.54 -22.20
C GLU A 37 -0.21 -0.02 -21.97
N ALA A 38 -0.40 -1.32 -22.19
CA ALA A 38 -1.67 -1.97 -21.93
C ALA A 38 -2.04 -1.95 -20.44
N VAL A 39 -1.07 -2.21 -19.54
CA VAL A 39 -1.28 -2.10 -18.10
C VAL A 39 -1.58 -0.66 -17.69
N ASP A 40 -0.92 0.33 -18.27
CA ASP A 40 -1.21 1.75 -18.04
C ASP A 40 -2.67 2.09 -18.36
N LYS A 41 -3.13 1.69 -19.54
CA LYS A 41 -4.52 1.87 -19.97
C LYS A 41 -5.51 1.10 -19.08
N PHE A 42 -5.19 -0.14 -18.73
CA PHE A 42 -6.01 -0.95 -17.83
C PHE A 42 -6.15 -0.28 -16.45
N MET A 43 -5.06 0.20 -15.86
CA MET A 43 -5.10 0.90 -14.57
C MET A 43 -5.90 2.21 -14.62
N GLU A 44 -5.97 2.86 -15.78
CA GLU A 44 -6.82 4.05 -15.99
C GLU A 44 -8.30 3.66 -15.99
N VAL A 45 -8.71 2.72 -16.87
CA VAL A 45 -10.12 2.37 -17.06
C VAL A 45 -10.72 1.59 -15.87
N SER A 46 -9.91 0.83 -15.13
CA SER A 46 -10.32 0.11 -13.92
C SER A 46 -10.45 1.00 -12.69
N GLY A 47 -9.94 2.25 -12.73
CA GLY A 47 -9.90 3.14 -11.56
C GLY A 47 -8.71 2.91 -10.62
N SER A 48 -7.81 1.97 -10.93
CA SER A 48 -6.64 1.67 -10.10
C SER A 48 -5.73 2.88 -9.90
N LYS A 49 -5.52 3.71 -10.93
CA LYS A 49 -4.79 4.98 -10.80
C LYS A 49 -5.49 5.96 -9.85
N THR A 50 -6.81 6.00 -9.85
CA THR A 50 -7.59 6.84 -8.92
C THR A 50 -7.39 6.38 -7.48
N THR A 51 -7.39 5.06 -7.25
CA THR A 51 -7.09 4.48 -5.94
C THR A 51 -5.67 4.82 -5.47
N LEU A 52 -4.67 4.74 -6.35
CA LEU A 52 -3.30 5.16 -6.04
C LEU A 52 -3.22 6.65 -5.67
N LYS A 53 -3.88 7.52 -6.46
CA LYS A 53 -3.94 8.96 -6.17
C LYS A 53 -4.56 9.26 -4.80
N ALA A 54 -5.56 8.51 -4.38
CA ALA A 54 -6.19 8.68 -3.08
C ALA A 54 -5.25 8.42 -1.89
N GLN A 55 -4.13 7.69 -2.12
CA GLN A 55 -3.11 7.44 -1.09
C GLN A 55 -2.06 8.55 -0.98
N PHE A 56 -1.97 9.46 -1.95
CA PHE A 56 -0.95 10.52 -1.97
C PHE A 56 -0.94 11.40 -0.73
N PRO A 57 -2.07 11.86 -0.17
CA PRO A 57 -2.05 12.67 1.04
C PRO A 57 -1.33 11.99 2.20
N LEU A 58 -1.53 10.67 2.37
CA LEU A 58 -0.85 9.90 3.41
C LEU A 58 0.67 9.81 3.17
N ILE A 59 1.06 9.56 1.92
CA ILE A 59 2.48 9.50 1.53
C ILE A 59 3.14 10.88 1.73
N MET A 60 2.47 11.96 1.30
CA MET A 60 2.96 13.31 1.43
C MET A 60 3.10 13.74 2.89
N ASN A 61 2.16 13.34 3.76
CA ASN A 61 2.26 13.61 5.19
C ASN A 61 3.51 12.96 5.80
N ASN A 62 3.82 11.72 5.43
CA ASN A 62 5.04 11.05 5.86
C ASN A 62 6.30 11.77 5.34
N PHE A 63 6.29 12.22 4.08
CA PHE A 63 7.41 12.99 3.52
C PHE A 63 7.59 14.35 4.20
N ARG A 64 6.51 14.99 4.62
CA ARG A 64 6.56 16.24 5.38
C ARG A 64 7.34 16.08 6.67
N ILE A 65 7.11 14.95 7.38
CA ILE A 65 7.85 14.62 8.61
C ILE A 65 9.33 14.36 8.30
N MET A 66 9.61 13.62 7.21
CA MET A 66 11.00 13.29 6.82
C MET A 66 11.80 14.52 6.33
N LEU A 67 11.11 15.51 5.77
CA LEU A 67 11.66 16.72 5.17
C LEU A 67 11.43 17.92 6.08
N GLU A 68 11.61 17.74 7.39
CA GLU A 68 11.47 18.83 8.38
C GLU A 68 12.38 20.01 8.02
N GLY A 69 11.85 21.24 8.15
CA GLY A 69 12.59 22.47 7.85
C GLY A 69 12.48 22.97 6.39
N ILE A 70 11.83 22.23 5.50
CA ILE A 70 11.56 22.72 4.13
C ILE A 70 10.33 23.66 4.15
N SER A 71 10.43 24.79 3.42
CA SER A 71 9.31 25.73 3.31
C SER A 71 8.12 25.13 2.55
N ASP A 72 6.91 25.64 2.85
CA ASP A 72 5.67 25.16 2.24
C ASP A 72 5.67 25.26 0.70
N ASP A 73 6.26 26.33 0.16
CA ASP A 73 6.37 26.53 -1.29
C ASP A 73 7.24 25.46 -1.97
N VAL A 74 8.33 25.06 -1.32
CA VAL A 74 9.22 24.01 -1.83
C VAL A 74 8.54 22.66 -1.71
N PHE A 75 7.85 22.41 -0.59
CA PHE A 75 7.12 21.16 -0.38
C PHE A 75 5.98 20.99 -1.42
N ALA A 76 5.22 22.03 -1.71
CA ALA A 76 4.18 21.99 -2.74
C ALA A 76 4.75 21.64 -4.14
N LYS A 77 5.95 22.14 -4.47
CA LYS A 77 6.65 21.76 -5.71
C LYS A 77 7.09 20.30 -5.72
N ILE A 78 7.53 19.78 -4.57
CA ILE A 78 7.86 18.35 -4.40
C ILE A 78 6.60 17.51 -4.63
N GLU A 79 5.49 17.85 -3.99
CA GLU A 79 4.22 17.15 -4.12
C GLU A 79 3.73 17.09 -5.56
N ALA A 80 3.70 18.22 -6.26
CA ALA A 80 3.28 18.28 -7.66
C ALA A 80 4.15 17.42 -8.58
N LYS A 81 5.47 17.44 -8.40
CA LYS A 81 6.40 16.61 -9.18
C LYS A 81 6.27 15.13 -8.81
N PHE A 82 6.11 14.83 -7.52
CA PHE A 82 5.98 13.46 -7.04
C PHE A 82 4.76 12.77 -7.67
N GLN A 83 3.59 13.40 -7.69
CA GLN A 83 2.38 12.81 -8.24
C GLN A 83 2.57 12.35 -9.70
N VAL A 84 3.19 13.18 -10.53
CA VAL A 84 3.43 12.87 -11.96
C VAL A 84 4.41 11.70 -12.10
N VAL A 85 5.55 11.79 -11.41
CA VAL A 85 6.62 10.79 -11.52
C VAL A 85 6.17 9.46 -10.91
N PHE A 86 5.49 9.50 -9.77
CA PHE A 86 5.04 8.29 -9.06
C PHE A 86 4.08 7.47 -9.91
N LEU A 87 3.06 8.09 -10.53
CA LEU A 87 2.09 7.35 -11.35
C LEU A 87 2.77 6.66 -12.54
N LYS A 88 3.69 7.35 -13.21
CA LYS A 88 4.44 6.75 -14.30
C LYS A 88 5.29 5.57 -13.83
N ARG A 89 6.06 5.77 -12.75
CA ARG A 89 6.90 4.73 -12.18
C ARG A 89 6.11 3.56 -11.59
N ALA A 90 4.94 3.83 -11.02
CA ALA A 90 4.07 2.77 -10.52
C ALA A 90 3.62 1.81 -11.62
N VAL A 91 3.30 2.30 -12.82
CA VAL A 91 2.95 1.44 -13.96
C VAL A 91 4.15 0.59 -14.39
N GLU A 92 5.32 1.22 -14.57
CA GLU A 92 6.56 0.51 -14.92
C GLU A 92 6.91 -0.59 -13.88
N LEU A 93 6.71 -0.28 -12.58
CA LEU A 93 6.94 -1.21 -11.49
C LEU A 93 5.91 -2.35 -11.43
N TYR A 94 4.64 -2.07 -11.75
CA TYR A 94 3.56 -3.04 -11.59
C TYR A 94 3.38 -3.94 -12.81
N ALA A 95 3.71 -3.48 -14.00
CA ALA A 95 3.57 -4.25 -15.23
C ALA A 95 4.20 -5.65 -15.16
N PRO A 96 5.43 -5.85 -14.65
CA PRO A 96 6.01 -7.18 -14.51
C PRO A 96 5.23 -8.10 -13.56
N PHE A 97 4.53 -7.55 -12.56
CA PHE A 97 3.68 -8.36 -11.68
C PHE A 97 2.40 -8.81 -12.39
N TYR A 98 1.81 -7.95 -13.21
CA TYR A 98 0.67 -8.33 -14.05
C TYR A 98 1.06 -9.41 -15.06
N GLU A 99 2.24 -9.32 -15.68
CA GLU A 99 2.75 -10.27 -16.68
C GLU A 99 2.90 -11.70 -16.14
N ARG A 100 3.05 -11.86 -14.81
CA ARG A 100 3.08 -13.19 -14.18
C ARG A 100 1.73 -13.93 -14.23
N TYR A 101 0.64 -13.20 -14.35
CA TYR A 101 -0.72 -13.74 -14.23
C TYR A 101 -1.57 -13.54 -15.48
N TYR A 102 -1.22 -12.57 -16.33
CA TYR A 102 -2.01 -12.16 -17.48
C TYR A 102 -1.14 -12.06 -18.72
N THR A 103 -1.67 -12.52 -19.84
CA THR A 103 -1.11 -12.23 -21.17
C THR A 103 -1.52 -10.82 -21.62
N LEU A 104 -0.87 -10.31 -22.66
CA LEU A 104 -1.27 -9.03 -23.28
C LEU A 104 -2.73 -9.06 -23.75
N GLU A 105 -3.19 -10.19 -24.27
CA GLU A 105 -4.58 -10.35 -24.74
C GLU A 105 -5.56 -10.36 -23.57
N ASP A 106 -5.20 -10.93 -22.42
CA ASP A 106 -6.03 -10.86 -21.20
C ASP A 106 -6.19 -9.41 -20.74
N ILE A 107 -5.09 -8.64 -20.71
CA ILE A 107 -5.14 -7.21 -20.34
C ILE A 107 -6.01 -6.41 -21.33
N LYS A 108 -5.91 -6.68 -22.63
CA LYS A 108 -6.80 -6.06 -23.62
C LYS A 108 -8.28 -6.45 -23.42
N GLY A 109 -8.54 -7.70 -23.07
CA GLY A 109 -9.89 -8.18 -22.73
C GLY A 109 -10.45 -7.45 -21.50
N LEU A 110 -9.64 -7.26 -20.45
CA LEU A 110 -10.01 -6.48 -19.27
C LEU A 110 -10.28 -5.02 -19.61
N ILE A 111 -9.46 -4.39 -20.44
CA ILE A 111 -9.70 -3.01 -20.92
C ILE A 111 -11.05 -2.94 -21.62
N ALA A 112 -11.31 -3.84 -22.57
CA ALA A 112 -12.57 -3.88 -23.30
C ALA A 112 -13.77 -4.03 -22.34
N PHE A 113 -13.67 -4.88 -21.31
CA PHE A 113 -14.70 -5.01 -20.28
C PHE A 113 -14.93 -3.68 -19.54
N TYR A 114 -13.87 -3.04 -19.04
CA TYR A 114 -14.00 -1.79 -18.28
C TYR A 114 -14.47 -0.61 -19.12
N GLU A 115 -14.34 -0.67 -20.43
CA GLU A 115 -14.89 0.31 -21.37
C GLU A 115 -16.39 0.11 -21.67
N THR A 116 -17.01 -1.00 -21.20
CA THR A 116 -18.47 -1.19 -21.23
C THR A 116 -19.16 -0.32 -20.17
N GLU A 117 -20.49 -0.17 -20.28
CA GLU A 117 -21.28 0.51 -19.26
C GLU A 117 -21.19 -0.20 -17.89
N LEU A 118 -21.28 -1.54 -17.90
CA LEU A 118 -21.15 -2.35 -16.69
C LEU A 118 -19.76 -2.24 -16.08
N GLY A 119 -18.71 -2.36 -16.89
CA GLY A 119 -17.33 -2.24 -16.44
C GLY A 119 -17.03 -0.88 -15.81
N ARG A 120 -17.47 0.22 -16.43
CA ARG A 120 -17.39 1.56 -15.84
C ARG A 120 -18.16 1.67 -14.52
N LYS A 121 -19.32 1.02 -14.41
CA LYS A 121 -20.07 0.97 -13.16
C LYS A 121 -19.27 0.24 -12.09
N VAL A 122 -18.72 -0.94 -12.40
CA VAL A 122 -17.88 -1.72 -11.49
C VAL A 122 -16.70 -0.86 -11.00
N ALA A 123 -15.94 -0.25 -11.91
CA ALA A 123 -14.79 0.60 -11.54
C ALA A 123 -15.15 1.71 -10.55
N ARG A 124 -16.29 2.37 -10.74
CA ARG A 124 -16.73 3.49 -9.88
C ARG A 124 -17.29 3.02 -8.53
N THR A 125 -17.95 1.86 -8.49
CA THR A 125 -18.68 1.43 -7.28
C THR A 125 -17.86 0.53 -6.37
N THR A 126 -16.88 -0.19 -6.90
CA THR A 126 -16.06 -1.14 -6.12
C THR A 126 -15.39 -0.51 -4.88
N PRO A 127 -14.79 0.69 -4.92
CA PRO A 127 -14.16 1.28 -3.73
C PRO A 127 -15.18 1.53 -2.60
N SER A 128 -16.33 2.10 -2.93
CA SER A 128 -17.39 2.36 -1.95
C SER A 128 -17.99 1.06 -1.41
N LEU A 129 -18.30 0.12 -2.30
CA LEU A 129 -18.80 -1.20 -1.91
C LEU A 129 -17.83 -1.93 -0.98
N SER A 130 -16.52 -1.90 -1.26
CA SER A 130 -15.51 -2.51 -0.40
C SER A 130 -15.50 -1.87 0.99
N THR A 131 -15.62 -0.56 1.07
CA THR A 131 -15.72 0.16 2.35
C THR A 131 -16.98 -0.22 3.14
N ASP A 132 -18.11 -0.31 2.47
CA ASP A 132 -19.38 -0.67 3.11
C ASP A 132 -19.37 -2.12 3.59
N LEU A 133 -18.82 -3.04 2.78
CA LEU A 133 -18.66 -4.45 3.17
C LEU A 133 -17.69 -4.61 4.34
N TYR A 134 -16.59 -3.84 4.37
CA TYR A 134 -15.67 -3.84 5.51
C TYR A 134 -16.39 -3.42 6.80
N LYS A 135 -17.12 -2.32 6.79
CA LYS A 135 -17.91 -1.84 7.95
C LYS A 135 -18.96 -2.85 8.40
N ALA A 136 -19.66 -3.46 7.45
CA ALA A 136 -20.65 -4.49 7.74
C ALA A 136 -19.98 -5.74 8.37
N GLY A 137 -18.81 -6.13 7.87
CA GLY A 137 -18.01 -7.22 8.43
C GLY A 137 -17.54 -6.94 9.86
N GLU A 138 -17.09 -5.71 10.14
CA GLU A 138 -16.72 -5.28 11.49
C GLU A 138 -17.91 -5.38 12.47
N GLN A 139 -19.06 -4.87 12.07
CA GLN A 139 -20.29 -4.95 12.88
C GLN A 139 -20.70 -6.41 13.13
N LEU A 140 -20.65 -7.25 12.09
CA LEU A 140 -20.93 -8.68 12.22
C LEU A 140 -19.95 -9.34 13.20
N GLY A 141 -18.65 -9.02 13.10
CA GLY A 141 -17.63 -9.54 14.01
C GLY A 141 -17.94 -9.20 15.48
N ILE A 142 -18.34 -7.97 15.77
CA ILE A 142 -18.74 -7.54 17.12
C ILE A 142 -19.98 -8.30 17.60
N MET A 143 -21.00 -8.47 16.74
CA MET A 143 -22.20 -9.23 17.12
C MET A 143 -21.90 -10.69 17.43
N VAL A 144 -21.10 -11.34 16.60
CA VAL A 144 -20.67 -12.73 16.80
C VAL A 144 -19.86 -12.87 18.09
N LEU A 145 -18.92 -11.95 18.33
CA LEU A 145 -18.11 -11.98 19.56
C LEU A 145 -18.99 -11.86 20.82
N LYS A 146 -19.97 -10.93 20.81
CA LYS A 146 -20.93 -10.77 21.93
C LYS A 146 -21.73 -12.05 22.18
N SER A 147 -22.20 -12.71 21.12
CA SER A 147 -22.93 -13.99 21.24
C SER A 147 -22.05 -15.07 21.86
N ILE A 148 -20.80 -15.20 21.40
CA ILE A 148 -19.84 -16.19 21.93
C ILE A 148 -19.54 -15.92 23.41
N VAL A 149 -19.34 -14.65 23.77
CA VAL A 149 -19.08 -14.27 25.19
C VAL A 149 -20.26 -14.62 26.08
N GLU A 150 -21.49 -14.40 25.61
CA GLU A 150 -22.71 -14.76 26.36
C GLU A 150 -22.84 -16.28 26.52
N ASP A 151 -22.60 -17.04 25.48
CA ASP A 151 -22.62 -18.52 25.54
C ASP A 151 -21.58 -19.02 26.54
N LEU A 152 -20.35 -18.51 26.50
CA LEU A 152 -19.29 -18.90 27.43
C LEU A 152 -19.61 -18.52 28.90
N ARG A 153 -20.29 -17.39 29.14
CA ARG A 153 -20.75 -17.01 30.46
C ARG A 153 -21.79 -18.01 31.00
N THR A 154 -22.70 -18.47 30.15
CA THR A 154 -23.67 -19.52 30.56
C THR A 154 -23.02 -20.85 30.85
N GLU A 155 -21.87 -21.13 30.25
CA GLU A 155 -21.02 -22.30 30.56
C GLU A 155 -20.18 -22.15 31.86
N GLY A 156 -20.21 -20.97 32.50
CA GLY A 156 -19.53 -20.71 33.78
C GLY A 156 -18.16 -20.05 33.67
N TYR A 157 -17.76 -19.56 32.50
CA TYR A 157 -16.52 -18.79 32.36
C TYR A 157 -16.71 -17.34 32.83
N ASP A 158 -15.77 -16.84 33.62
CA ASP A 158 -15.74 -15.45 34.10
C ASP A 158 -15.09 -14.55 33.02
N ILE A 159 -15.91 -13.99 32.14
CA ILE A 159 -15.47 -13.08 31.06
C ILE A 159 -16.01 -11.67 31.34
N LYS A 160 -15.11 -10.68 31.43
CA LYS A 160 -15.46 -9.26 31.61
C LYS A 160 -16.34 -8.74 30.45
N ASP A 161 -17.12 -7.71 30.74
CA ASP A 161 -17.92 -7.02 29.71
C ASP A 161 -17.03 -6.41 28.61
N LEU A 162 -17.50 -6.51 27.36
CA LEU A 162 -16.87 -5.97 26.17
C LEU A 162 -17.28 -4.51 25.94
#